data_891b0b95bbe3c87c2a2db92071ce8055
#
_entry.id   891b0b95bbe3c87c2a2db92071ce8055
#
_cell.length_a   1.000
_cell.length_b   1.000
_cell.length_c   1.000
_cell.angle_alpha   90.00
_cell.angle_beta   90.00
_cell.angle_gamma   90.00
#
_symmetry.space_group_name_H-M   'P 1'
#
loop_
_entity.id
_entity.type
_entity.pdbx_description
1 polymer ?
#
loop_
_entity_poly.entity_id
_entity_poly.type
_entity_poly.pdbx_seq_one_letter_code
_entity_poly.pdbx_strand_id
1 'polypeptide(L)'
;YNYLGFYLVKEPFNFSPYLIHYIYFMYLFGVFGSIATAKLTALYNHFKILKTIIALSVAGLLLLYINNFWIVTLGLAIFTFNFFVVHVICNRIVSDYNLQKRSVTISIYLLFYYMGSSVWGSATGVVLDHFGWQWFIAGLILLTFILYAIAYKGSKLMEN
;
A
#
# COMPACT_ATOMS: atom_id res chain seq x y z
N TYR A 1 -9.51 -0.72 -1.13
CA TYR A 1 -10.74 -0.17 -0.52
C TYR A 1 -11.94 -0.19 -1.46
N ASN A 2 -11.79 0.12 -2.75
CA ASN A 2 -12.92 0.20 -3.70
C ASN A 2 -13.83 -1.04 -3.73
N TYR A 3 -13.27 -2.22 -3.52
CA TYR A 3 -14.00 -3.49 -3.57
C TYR A 3 -14.38 -4.06 -2.20
N LEU A 4 -13.83 -3.51 -1.11
CA LEU A 4 -14.06 -4.03 0.24
C LEU A 4 -15.53 -4.03 0.64
N GLY A 5 -16.23 -2.92 0.37
CA GLY A 5 -17.64 -2.78 0.72
C GLY A 5 -18.54 -3.82 0.07
N PHE A 6 -18.20 -4.26 -1.15
CA PHE A 6 -18.98 -5.26 -1.87
C PHE A 6 -18.60 -6.70 -1.50
N TYR A 7 -17.30 -6.92 -1.20
CA TYR A 7 -16.80 -8.28 -1.03
C TYR A 7 -16.93 -8.77 0.41
N LEU A 8 -16.70 -7.93 1.40
CA LEU A 8 -16.78 -8.32 2.81
C LEU A 8 -18.24 -8.55 3.28
N VAL A 9 -19.22 -8.08 2.55
CA VAL A 9 -20.66 -8.36 2.81
C VAL A 9 -21.08 -9.73 2.31
N LYS A 10 -20.33 -10.30 1.33
CA LYS A 10 -20.63 -11.61 0.73
C LYS A 10 -19.91 -12.73 1.48
N GLU A 11 -20.31 -13.98 1.19
CA GLU A 11 -19.58 -15.15 1.64
C GLU A 11 -18.12 -15.14 1.17
N PRO A 12 -17.18 -15.61 1.97
CA PRO A 12 -17.34 -16.26 3.29
C PRO A 12 -17.40 -15.30 4.48
N PHE A 13 -17.29 -13.99 4.28
CA PHE A 13 -17.16 -13.00 5.37
C PHE A 13 -18.49 -12.67 6.01
N ASN A 14 -19.54 -12.40 5.22
CA ASN A 14 -20.89 -12.04 5.68
C ASN A 14 -20.90 -10.93 6.76
N PHE A 15 -19.99 -9.94 6.60
CA PHE A 15 -19.93 -8.83 7.56
C PHE A 15 -21.12 -7.89 7.39
N SER A 16 -21.66 -7.42 8.53
CA SER A 16 -22.75 -6.45 8.51
C SER A 16 -22.35 -5.19 7.74
N PRO A 17 -23.22 -4.64 6.85
CA PRO A 17 -22.97 -3.39 6.15
C PRO A 17 -22.59 -2.23 7.08
N TYR A 18 -23.15 -2.20 8.30
CA TYR A 18 -22.80 -1.20 9.30
C TYR A 18 -21.34 -1.29 9.75
N LEU A 19 -20.80 -2.51 9.90
CA LEU A 19 -19.40 -2.74 10.26
C LEU A 19 -18.45 -2.31 9.14
N ILE A 20 -18.86 -2.43 7.89
CA ILE A 20 -18.04 -2.03 6.73
C ILE A 20 -17.74 -0.52 6.77
N HIS A 21 -18.65 0.30 7.24
CA HIS A 21 -18.41 1.74 7.38
C HIS A 21 -17.23 2.04 8.31
N TYR A 22 -17.05 1.27 9.38
CA TYR A 22 -15.92 1.44 10.30
C TYR A 22 -14.58 1.10 9.68
N ILE A 23 -14.54 0.24 8.66
CA ILE A 23 -13.30 -0.11 7.95
C ILE A 23 -12.68 1.13 7.27
N TYR A 24 -13.50 2.07 6.82
CA TYR A 24 -12.99 3.30 6.22
C TYR A 24 -12.26 4.20 7.22
N PHE A 25 -12.51 4.08 8.52
CA PHE A 25 -11.69 4.77 9.53
C PHE A 25 -10.23 4.32 9.53
N MET A 26 -9.92 3.17 8.92
CA MET A 26 -8.54 2.71 8.78
C MET A 26 -7.68 3.65 7.91
N TYR A 27 -8.28 4.54 7.11
CA TYR A 27 -7.56 5.63 6.46
C TYR A 27 -6.84 6.58 7.45
N LEU A 28 -7.33 6.69 8.68
CA LEU A 28 -6.64 7.45 9.73
C LEU A 28 -5.25 6.89 10.03
N PHE A 29 -5.07 5.58 9.93
CA PHE A 29 -3.73 4.96 10.05
C PHE A 29 -2.78 5.42 8.95
N GLY A 30 -3.29 5.78 7.77
CA GLY A 30 -2.51 6.42 6.71
C GLY A 30 -1.99 7.80 7.12
N VAL A 31 -2.80 8.60 7.80
CA VAL A 31 -2.36 9.90 8.36
C VAL A 31 -1.23 9.69 9.36
N PHE A 32 -1.39 8.74 10.30
CA PHE A 32 -0.33 8.40 11.24
C PHE A 32 0.93 7.89 10.53
N GLY A 33 0.79 7.08 9.46
CA GLY A 33 1.90 6.63 8.61
C GLY A 33 2.66 7.80 7.99
N SER A 34 1.93 8.77 7.43
CA SER A 34 2.54 9.98 6.85
C SER A 34 3.31 10.79 7.89
N ILE A 35 2.76 10.98 9.09
CA ILE A 35 3.42 11.70 10.19
C ILE A 35 4.64 10.91 10.69
N ALA A 36 4.51 9.60 10.86
CA ALA A 36 5.61 8.74 11.30
C ALA A 36 6.80 8.78 10.33
N THR A 37 6.53 8.93 9.02
CA THR A 37 7.57 9.00 7.99
C THR A 37 8.55 10.13 8.25
N ALA A 38 8.10 11.29 8.71
CA ALA A 38 8.98 12.43 9.02
C ALA A 38 10.01 12.06 10.10
N LYS A 39 9.59 11.35 11.15
CA LYS A 39 10.48 10.88 12.22
C LYS A 39 11.40 9.75 11.75
N LEU A 40 10.86 8.78 11.01
CA LEU A 40 11.62 7.64 10.51
C LEU A 40 12.75 8.10 9.57
N THR A 41 12.46 9.03 8.66
CA THR A 41 13.46 9.53 7.69
C THR A 41 14.52 10.44 8.31
N ALA A 42 14.29 10.98 9.50
CA ALA A 42 15.30 11.68 10.28
C ALA A 42 16.32 10.73 10.93
N LEU A 43 15.92 9.47 11.20
CA LEU A 43 16.75 8.51 11.94
C LEU A 43 17.38 7.45 11.03
N TYR A 44 16.74 7.13 9.91
CA TYR A 44 17.12 5.99 9.06
C TYR A 44 17.17 6.37 7.58
N ASN A 45 18.00 5.65 6.82
CA ASN A 45 18.08 5.77 5.37
C ASN A 45 16.71 5.41 4.71
N HIS A 46 16.31 6.21 3.73
CA HIS A 46 15.03 6.07 3.01
C HIS A 46 14.80 4.66 2.44
N PHE A 47 15.81 4.06 1.82
CA PHE A 47 15.70 2.72 1.24
C PHE A 47 15.61 1.62 2.31
N LYS A 48 16.24 1.82 3.48
CA LYS A 48 16.11 0.89 4.60
C LYS A 48 14.68 0.88 5.12
N ILE A 49 14.10 2.05 5.34
CA ILE A 49 12.69 2.18 5.77
C ILE A 49 11.78 1.57 4.69
N LEU A 50 11.99 1.93 3.42
CA LEU A 50 11.17 1.46 2.30
C LEU A 50 11.10 -0.07 2.25
N LYS A 51 12.25 -0.75 2.29
CA LYS A 51 12.32 -2.22 2.30
C LYS A 51 11.61 -2.84 3.50
N THR A 52 11.82 -2.29 4.70
CA THR A 52 11.18 -2.79 5.93
C THR A 52 9.66 -2.64 5.88
N ILE A 53 9.17 -1.48 5.46
CA ILE A 53 7.74 -1.19 5.41
C ILE A 53 7.03 -2.00 4.31
N ILE A 54 7.67 -2.19 3.14
CA ILE A 54 7.13 -3.06 2.09
C ILE A 54 7.03 -4.51 2.60
N ALA A 55 8.05 -5.01 3.30
CA ALA A 55 7.99 -6.35 3.89
C ALA A 55 6.87 -6.48 4.94
N LEU A 56 6.67 -5.47 5.79
CA LEU A 56 5.58 -5.41 6.76
C LEU A 56 4.19 -5.36 6.09
N SER A 57 4.09 -4.84 4.87
CA SER A 57 2.83 -4.82 4.11
C SER A 57 2.34 -6.23 3.79
N VAL A 58 3.26 -7.18 3.57
CA VAL A 58 2.90 -8.59 3.35
C VAL A 58 2.19 -9.17 4.58
N ALA A 59 2.65 -8.85 5.80
CA ALA A 59 1.98 -9.29 7.01
C ALA A 59 0.53 -8.75 7.10
N GLY A 60 0.33 -7.47 6.77
CA GLY A 60 -1.02 -6.89 6.69
C GLY A 60 -1.91 -7.60 5.67
N LEU A 61 -1.38 -7.92 4.48
CA LEU A 61 -2.12 -8.64 3.45
C LEU A 61 -2.45 -10.09 3.85
N LEU A 62 -1.55 -10.78 4.55
CA LEU A 62 -1.80 -12.13 5.03
C LEU A 62 -2.96 -12.20 6.04
N LEU A 63 -3.15 -11.18 6.87
CA LEU A 63 -4.28 -11.10 7.79
C LEU A 63 -5.63 -11.03 7.06
N LEU A 64 -5.67 -10.58 5.82
CA LEU A 64 -6.90 -10.49 5.01
C LEU A 64 -7.43 -11.85 4.54
N TYR A 65 -6.66 -12.94 4.71
CA TYR A 65 -7.15 -14.30 4.45
C TYR A 65 -8.05 -14.83 5.56
N ILE A 66 -8.00 -14.24 6.75
CA ILE A 66 -8.68 -14.76 7.94
C ILE A 66 -10.10 -14.20 7.97
N ASN A 67 -11.09 -15.08 7.99
CA ASN A 67 -12.51 -14.69 8.08
C ASN A 67 -12.88 -14.23 9.50
N ASN A 68 -12.35 -13.09 9.91
CA ASN A 68 -12.68 -12.44 11.17
C ASN A 68 -12.61 -10.93 11.00
N PHE A 69 -13.68 -10.22 11.33
CA PHE A 69 -13.80 -8.77 11.14
C PHE A 69 -12.63 -7.99 11.77
N TRP A 70 -12.27 -8.30 12.99
CA TRP A 70 -11.22 -7.58 13.72
C TRP A 70 -9.84 -7.82 13.10
N ILE A 71 -9.58 -9.04 12.65
CA ILE A 71 -8.31 -9.41 12.02
C ILE A 71 -8.19 -8.76 10.65
N VAL A 72 -9.24 -8.76 9.85
CA VAL A 72 -9.29 -8.06 8.55
C VAL A 72 -9.08 -6.55 8.76
N THR A 73 -9.75 -5.96 9.74
CA THR A 73 -9.61 -4.54 10.07
C THR A 73 -8.18 -4.20 10.50
N LEU A 74 -7.55 -5.04 11.31
CA LEU A 74 -6.14 -4.90 11.71
C LEU A 74 -5.21 -5.01 10.49
N GLY A 75 -5.44 -6.00 9.62
CA GLY A 75 -4.68 -6.16 8.37
C GLY A 75 -4.76 -4.93 7.48
N LEU A 76 -5.95 -4.36 7.33
CA LEU A 76 -6.17 -3.12 6.59
C LEU A 76 -5.49 -1.91 7.24
N ALA A 77 -5.52 -1.80 8.56
CA ALA A 77 -4.84 -0.72 9.28
C ALA A 77 -3.32 -0.77 9.03
N ILE A 78 -2.71 -1.96 9.16
CA ILE A 78 -1.28 -2.18 8.90
C ILE A 78 -0.95 -1.88 7.44
N PHE A 79 -1.73 -2.41 6.50
CA PHE A 79 -1.50 -2.19 5.08
C PHE A 79 -1.63 -0.71 4.70
N THR A 80 -2.64 -0.02 5.22
CA THR A 80 -2.87 1.40 4.95
C THR A 80 -1.76 2.26 5.52
N PHE A 81 -1.36 2.03 6.76
CA PHE A 81 -0.22 2.71 7.37
C PHE A 81 1.03 2.56 6.49
N ASN A 82 1.37 1.34 6.12
CA ASN A 82 2.55 1.03 5.31
C ASN A 82 2.47 1.66 3.92
N PHE A 83 1.31 1.61 3.27
CA PHE A 83 1.08 2.22 1.97
C PHE A 83 1.40 3.73 1.98
N PHE A 84 0.90 4.46 2.98
CA PHE A 84 1.16 5.89 3.09
C PHE A 84 2.62 6.19 3.41
N VAL A 85 3.28 5.40 4.25
CA VAL A 85 4.73 5.52 4.51
C VAL A 85 5.51 5.35 3.20
N VAL A 86 5.24 4.29 2.43
CA VAL A 86 5.89 4.03 1.13
C VAL A 86 5.65 5.19 0.17
N HIS A 87 4.41 5.67 0.05
CA HIS A 87 4.07 6.78 -0.84
C HIS A 87 4.84 8.06 -0.50
N VAL A 88 4.90 8.44 0.77
CA VAL A 88 5.62 9.64 1.23
C VAL A 88 7.13 9.50 0.99
N ILE A 89 7.71 8.33 1.26
CA ILE A 89 9.16 8.10 1.03
C ILE A 89 9.48 8.13 -0.46
N CYS A 90 8.69 7.48 -1.32
CA CYS A 90 8.89 7.51 -2.77
C CYS A 90 8.82 8.94 -3.30
N ASN A 91 7.83 9.73 -2.87
CA ASN A 91 7.71 11.13 -3.24
C ASN A 91 8.95 11.93 -2.81
N ARG A 92 9.49 11.67 -1.62
CA ARG A 92 10.69 12.32 -1.11
C ARG A 92 11.93 11.94 -1.93
N ILE A 93 12.15 10.67 -2.20
CA ILE A 93 13.28 10.19 -3.03
C ILE A 93 13.25 10.88 -4.40
N VAL A 94 12.09 10.91 -5.06
CA VAL A 94 11.91 11.54 -6.37
C VAL A 94 12.14 13.06 -6.29
N SER A 95 11.65 13.69 -5.22
CA SER A 95 11.81 15.13 -4.96
C SER A 95 13.28 15.54 -4.79
N ASP A 96 14.07 14.69 -4.12
CA ASP A 96 15.47 14.96 -3.80
C ASP A 96 16.41 14.59 -4.97
N TYR A 97 15.95 13.80 -5.94
CA TYR A 97 16.74 13.37 -7.09
C TYR A 97 17.21 14.53 -7.97
N ASN A 98 16.39 15.57 -8.16
CA ASN A 98 16.76 16.77 -8.92
C ASN A 98 16.14 18.01 -8.29
N LEU A 99 16.92 18.70 -7.46
CA LEU A 99 16.46 19.87 -6.73
C LEU A 99 16.08 21.04 -7.64
N GLN A 100 16.76 21.19 -8.81
CA GLN A 100 16.45 22.27 -9.76
C GLN A 100 15.14 22.06 -10.51
N LYS A 101 14.75 20.78 -10.74
CA LYS A 101 13.53 20.41 -11.45
C LYS A 101 12.54 19.66 -10.54
N ARG A 102 12.57 19.95 -9.24
CA ARG A 102 11.78 19.26 -8.21
C ARG A 102 10.29 19.17 -8.55
N SER A 103 9.69 20.25 -8.98
CA SER A 103 8.26 20.28 -9.34
C SER A 103 7.94 19.33 -10.50
N VAL A 104 8.82 19.28 -11.50
CA VAL A 104 8.64 18.41 -12.68
C VAL A 104 8.77 16.93 -12.28
N THR A 105 9.79 16.58 -11.48
CA THR A 105 9.98 15.20 -11.02
C THR A 105 8.83 14.70 -10.15
N ILE A 106 8.30 15.55 -9.27
CA ILE A 106 7.12 15.22 -8.45
C ILE A 106 5.87 15.05 -9.35
N SER A 107 5.67 15.94 -10.33
CA SER A 107 4.52 15.83 -11.23
C SER A 107 4.55 14.56 -12.06
N ILE A 108 5.71 14.15 -12.56
CA ILE A 108 5.89 12.87 -13.27
C ILE A 108 5.58 11.68 -12.35
N TYR A 109 6.09 11.70 -11.12
CA TYR A 109 5.79 10.66 -10.14
C TYR A 109 4.29 10.54 -9.88
N LEU A 110 3.60 11.65 -9.64
CA LEU A 110 2.16 11.67 -9.40
C LEU A 110 1.37 11.20 -10.63
N LEU A 111 1.79 11.57 -11.83
CA LEU A 111 1.19 11.09 -13.08
C LEU A 111 1.22 9.56 -13.14
N PHE A 112 2.40 8.95 -12.97
CA PHE A 112 2.55 7.49 -12.97
C PHE A 112 1.80 6.83 -11.82
N TYR A 113 1.78 7.45 -10.63
CA TYR A 113 1.02 6.98 -9.49
C TYR A 113 -0.48 6.90 -9.80
N TYR A 114 -1.08 7.97 -10.34
CA TYR A 114 -2.51 7.98 -10.67
C TYR A 114 -2.86 7.09 -11.85
N MET A 115 -2.01 7.04 -12.89
CA MET A 115 -2.18 6.10 -14.00
C MET A 115 -2.14 4.66 -13.51
N GLY A 116 -1.14 4.32 -12.71
CA GLY A 116 -1.01 2.99 -12.11
C GLY A 116 -2.21 2.64 -11.22
N SER A 117 -2.65 3.57 -10.39
CA SER A 117 -3.83 3.40 -9.53
C SER A 117 -5.11 3.16 -10.35
N SER A 118 -5.30 3.86 -11.47
CA SER A 118 -6.45 3.69 -12.34
C SER A 118 -6.42 2.33 -13.05
N VAL A 119 -5.29 1.99 -13.68
CA VAL A 119 -5.15 0.74 -14.44
C VAL A 119 -5.25 -0.47 -13.52
N TRP A 120 -4.45 -0.50 -12.45
CA TRP A 120 -4.46 -1.62 -11.50
C TRP A 120 -5.72 -1.66 -10.65
N GLY A 121 -6.32 -0.51 -10.34
CA GLY A 121 -7.60 -0.43 -9.68
C GLY A 121 -8.69 -1.16 -10.47
N SER A 122 -8.76 -0.95 -11.79
CA SER A 122 -9.71 -1.63 -12.66
C SER A 122 -9.36 -3.10 -12.89
N ALA A 123 -8.09 -3.40 -13.18
CA ALA A 123 -7.63 -4.76 -13.45
C ALA A 123 -7.82 -5.70 -12.24
N THR A 124 -7.59 -5.21 -11.03
CA THR A 124 -7.77 -6.00 -9.80
C THR A 124 -9.24 -6.32 -9.53
N GLY A 125 -10.20 -5.50 -10.00
CA GLY A 125 -11.62 -5.82 -9.97
C GLY A 125 -11.95 -7.05 -10.80
N VAL A 126 -11.40 -7.15 -12.00
CA VAL A 126 -11.59 -8.32 -12.88
C VAL A 126 -11.03 -9.59 -12.21
N VAL A 127 -9.86 -9.50 -11.58
CA VAL A 127 -9.30 -10.65 -10.84
C VAL A 127 -10.23 -11.06 -9.70
N LEU A 128 -10.76 -10.09 -8.96
CA LEU A 128 -11.66 -10.35 -7.85
C LEU A 128 -12.97 -11.02 -8.30
N ASP A 129 -13.55 -10.55 -9.41
CA ASP A 129 -14.81 -11.08 -9.92
C ASP A 129 -14.67 -12.48 -10.51
N HIS A 130 -13.56 -12.81 -11.18
CA HIS A 130 -13.35 -14.10 -11.83
C HIS A 130 -12.68 -15.15 -10.95
N PHE A 131 -11.76 -14.74 -10.08
CA PHE A 131 -10.92 -15.66 -9.31
C PHE A 131 -11.16 -15.57 -7.79
N GLY A 132 -11.90 -14.56 -7.33
CA GLY A 132 -12.26 -14.38 -5.93
C GLY A 132 -11.16 -13.76 -5.04
N TRP A 133 -11.50 -13.64 -3.76
CA TRP A 133 -10.72 -12.89 -2.77
C TRP A 133 -9.30 -13.43 -2.55
N GLN A 134 -9.15 -14.75 -2.50
CA GLN A 134 -7.85 -15.37 -2.23
C GLN A 134 -6.83 -15.05 -3.31
N TRP A 135 -7.22 -15.14 -4.58
CA TRP A 135 -6.37 -14.81 -5.72
C TRP A 135 -6.10 -13.31 -5.83
N PHE A 136 -7.08 -12.49 -5.48
CA PHE A 136 -6.90 -11.04 -5.38
C PHE A 136 -5.81 -10.68 -4.38
N ILE A 137 -5.84 -11.24 -3.15
CA ILE A 137 -4.82 -11.01 -2.13
C ILE A 137 -3.46 -11.59 -2.57
N ALA A 138 -3.44 -12.79 -3.16
CA ALA A 138 -2.21 -13.37 -3.70
C ALA A 138 -1.55 -12.46 -4.75
N GLY A 139 -2.35 -11.87 -5.65
CA GLY A 139 -1.89 -10.89 -6.63
C GLY A 139 -1.27 -9.63 -5.98
N LEU A 140 -1.90 -9.10 -4.93
CA LEU A 140 -1.36 -7.96 -4.18
C LEU A 140 -0.03 -8.31 -3.48
N ILE A 141 0.08 -9.51 -2.93
CA ILE A 141 1.33 -10.00 -2.32
C ILE A 141 2.43 -10.10 -3.39
N LEU A 142 2.14 -10.65 -4.57
CA LEU A 142 3.08 -10.73 -5.68
C LEU A 142 3.57 -9.34 -6.10
N LEU A 143 2.66 -8.38 -6.26
CA LEU A 143 3.01 -6.98 -6.57
C LEU A 143 3.88 -6.35 -5.48
N THR A 144 3.63 -6.69 -4.22
CA THR A 144 4.44 -6.21 -3.09
C THR A 144 5.86 -6.77 -3.15
N PHE A 145 6.04 -8.04 -3.55
CA PHE A 145 7.37 -8.62 -3.78
C PHE A 145 8.12 -7.96 -4.94
N ILE A 146 7.42 -7.65 -6.05
CA ILE A 146 8.00 -6.91 -7.18
C ILE A 146 8.47 -5.53 -6.71
N LEU A 147 7.63 -4.81 -5.95
CA LEU A 147 7.99 -3.52 -5.37
C LEU A 147 9.22 -3.61 -4.45
N TYR A 148 9.30 -4.67 -3.62
CA TYR A 148 10.46 -4.92 -2.77
C TYR A 148 11.73 -5.13 -3.60
N ALA A 149 11.67 -5.91 -4.67
CA ALA A 149 12.81 -6.15 -5.56
C ALA A 149 13.29 -4.86 -6.24
N ILE A 150 12.36 -3.99 -6.67
CA ILE A 150 12.67 -2.67 -7.22
C ILE A 150 13.37 -1.79 -6.18
N ALA A 151 12.82 -1.72 -4.96
CA ALA A 151 13.41 -0.95 -3.86
C ALA A 151 14.82 -1.46 -3.48
N TYR A 152 15.02 -2.77 -3.52
CA TYR A 152 16.33 -3.39 -3.27
C TYR A 152 17.36 -3.03 -4.35
N LYS A 153 16.98 -3.10 -5.63
CA LYS A 153 17.87 -2.67 -6.74
C LYS A 153 18.16 -1.17 -6.67
N GLY A 154 17.16 -0.35 -6.39
CA GLY A 154 17.32 1.09 -6.24
C GLY A 154 18.28 1.47 -5.11
N SER A 155 18.24 0.75 -3.98
CA SER A 155 19.19 0.99 -2.89
C SER A 155 20.64 0.74 -3.29
N LYS A 156 20.89 -0.31 -4.07
CA LYS A 156 22.26 -0.62 -4.54
C LYS A 156 22.81 0.39 -5.53
N LEU A 157 21.95 0.97 -6.38
CA LEU A 157 22.37 1.98 -7.35
C LEU A 157 22.70 3.34 -6.72
N MET A 158 22.17 3.62 -5.54
CA MET A 158 22.41 4.88 -4.82
C MET A 158 23.53 4.76 -3.78
N GLU A 159 23.99 3.55 -3.47
CA GLU A 159 25.13 3.28 -2.58
C GLU A 159 26.48 3.25 -3.34
N ASN A 160 26.45 3.12 -4.68
CA ASN A 160 27.59 3.20 -5.58
C ASN A 160 27.71 4.61 -6.19
#